data_90b713de3ad563b2b4e94c083eaf7987
#
_entry.id   90b713de3ad563b2b4e94c083eaf7987
#
_cell.length_a   1.000
_cell.length_b   1.000
_cell.length_c   1.000
_cell.angle_alpha   90.00
_cell.angle_beta   90.00
_cell.angle_gamma   90.00
#
_symmetry.space_group_name_H-M   'P 1'
#
loop_
_entity.id
_entity.type
_entity.pdbx_description
1 polymer ?
#
loop_
_entity_poly.entity_id
_entity_poly.type
_entity_poly.pdbx_seq_one_letter_code
_entity_poly.pdbx_strand_id
1 'polypeptide(L)'
;LESLVAEFEADHDDYSSIMAKALADRLAEAFAERLHERVRREFWGYAPHEALDNAGLIHEKYQGIRPAPGYPACPDHREKGTLFAVAEAEVRAGIVLTESYAMMPGASVSGWYFWRPESTYFGVGKLLPDQLNEYAERAGRVADGARWTSTLVAG
;
A
#
# COMPACT_ATOMS: atom_id res chain seq x y z
N LEU A 1 -3.56 10.46 16.76
CA LEU A 1 -2.84 11.41 15.89
C LEU A 1 -3.64 12.69 15.70
N GLU A 2 -4.91 12.59 15.31
CA GLU A 2 -5.77 13.75 14.97
C GLU A 2 -5.87 14.76 16.12
N SER A 3 -6.08 14.34 17.37
CA SER A 3 -6.14 15.22 18.54
C SER A 3 -4.83 15.99 18.76
N LEU A 4 -3.70 15.29 18.64
CA LEU A 4 -2.37 15.89 18.78
C LEU A 4 -2.08 16.90 17.67
N VAL A 5 -2.45 16.58 16.43
CA VAL A 5 -2.33 17.49 15.29
C VAL A 5 -3.19 18.73 15.50
N ALA A 6 -4.44 18.56 15.96
CA ALA A 6 -5.34 19.68 16.22
C ALA A 6 -4.81 20.61 17.34
N GLU A 7 -4.13 20.09 18.37
CA GLU A 7 -3.46 20.88 19.39
C GLU A 7 -2.36 21.77 18.78
N PHE A 8 -1.47 21.18 17.97
CA PHE A 8 -0.41 21.93 17.30
C PHE A 8 -0.95 22.99 16.33
N GLU A 9 -2.00 22.63 15.58
CA GLU A 9 -2.65 23.58 14.65
C GLU A 9 -3.32 24.75 15.41
N ALA A 10 -3.93 24.50 16.59
CA ALA A 10 -4.50 25.55 17.43
C ALA A 10 -3.42 26.51 17.99
N ASP A 11 -2.23 25.98 18.25
CA ASP A 11 -1.09 26.77 18.73
C ASP A 11 -0.26 27.40 17.58
N HIS A 12 -0.70 27.27 16.33
CA HIS A 12 0.02 27.67 15.12
C HIS A 12 1.43 27.06 14.99
N ASP A 13 1.61 25.84 15.54
CA ASP A 13 2.85 25.08 15.45
C ASP A 13 2.82 24.11 14.28
N ASP A 14 2.98 24.64 13.07
CA ASP A 14 3.00 23.86 11.83
C ASP A 14 4.14 22.84 11.81
N TYR A 15 5.28 23.17 12.43
CA TYR A 15 6.43 22.26 12.47
C TYR A 15 6.11 20.97 13.23
N SER A 16 5.55 21.08 14.44
CA SER A 16 5.18 19.90 15.24
C SER A 16 4.04 19.12 14.60
N SER A 17 3.07 19.80 13.98
CA SER A 17 1.98 19.16 13.21
C SER A 17 2.54 18.29 12.08
N ILE A 18 3.45 18.85 11.25
CA ILE A 18 4.09 18.11 10.14
C ILE A 18 4.94 16.96 10.68
N MET A 19 5.71 17.18 11.74
CA MET A 19 6.55 16.17 12.35
C MET A 19 5.72 15.00 12.90
N ALA A 20 4.62 15.27 13.57
CA ALA A 20 3.71 14.23 14.09
C ALA A 20 3.14 13.37 12.95
N LYS A 21 2.70 13.99 11.85
CA LYS A 21 2.22 13.30 10.65
C LYS A 21 3.32 12.43 10.04
N ALA A 22 4.53 12.96 9.87
CA ALA A 22 5.67 12.21 9.31
C ALA A 22 6.09 11.02 10.19
N LEU A 23 6.06 11.17 11.51
CA LEU A 23 6.34 10.08 12.43
C LEU A 23 5.27 8.99 12.38
N ALA A 24 3.99 9.36 12.24
CA ALA A 24 2.90 8.41 12.09
C ALA A 24 3.06 7.58 10.81
N ASP A 25 3.43 8.20 9.69
CA ASP A 25 3.71 7.49 8.43
C ASP A 25 4.88 6.51 8.60
N ARG A 26 5.97 6.93 9.25
CA ARG A 26 7.11 6.04 9.54
C ARG A 26 6.73 4.86 10.42
N LEU A 27 5.85 5.05 11.40
CA LEU A 27 5.37 3.96 12.25
C LEU A 27 4.47 3.00 11.48
N ALA A 28 3.60 3.49 10.60
CA ALA A 28 2.78 2.65 9.73
C ALA A 28 3.63 1.77 8.79
N GLU A 29 4.67 2.34 8.18
CA GLU A 29 5.62 1.59 7.33
C GLU A 29 6.43 0.56 8.14
N ALA A 30 6.93 0.94 9.32
CA ALA A 30 7.64 0.02 10.20
C ALA A 30 6.73 -1.13 10.67
N PHE A 31 5.46 -0.84 10.95
CA PHE A 31 4.48 -1.86 11.28
C PHE A 31 4.21 -2.80 10.09
N ALA A 32 4.11 -2.28 8.88
CA ALA A 32 3.95 -3.10 7.67
C ALA A 32 5.15 -4.05 7.47
N GLU A 33 6.37 -3.58 7.70
CA GLU A 33 7.58 -4.42 7.67
C GLU A 33 7.51 -5.53 8.74
N ARG A 34 7.19 -5.15 9.98
CA ARG A 34 7.06 -6.10 11.08
C ARG A 34 5.94 -7.12 10.84
N LEU A 35 4.82 -6.69 10.28
CA LEU A 35 3.71 -7.58 9.94
C LEU A 35 4.11 -8.58 8.85
N HIS A 36 4.83 -8.14 7.82
CA HIS A 36 5.35 -9.03 6.78
C HIS A 36 6.33 -10.06 7.34
N GLU A 37 7.23 -9.66 8.25
CA GLU A 37 8.09 -10.62 8.96
C GLU A 37 7.26 -11.68 9.71
N ARG A 38 6.24 -11.25 10.45
CA ARG A 38 5.35 -12.18 11.16
C ARG A 38 4.57 -13.09 10.22
N VAL A 39 4.13 -12.59 9.07
CA VAL A 39 3.51 -13.41 8.03
C VAL A 39 4.48 -14.51 7.57
N ARG A 40 5.73 -14.17 7.27
CA ARG A 40 6.74 -15.12 6.83
C ARG A 40 7.07 -16.18 7.89
N ARG A 41 7.18 -15.76 9.14
CA ARG A 41 7.67 -16.62 10.24
C ARG A 41 6.58 -17.34 11.01
N GLU A 42 5.41 -16.69 11.18
CA GLU A 42 4.39 -17.13 12.13
C GLU A 42 3.07 -17.46 11.43
N PHE A 43 2.43 -16.48 10.77
CA PHE A 43 1.04 -16.61 10.29
C PHE A 43 0.92 -17.53 9.08
N TRP A 44 1.74 -17.31 8.07
CA TRP A 44 1.86 -18.24 6.94
C TRP A 44 2.97 -19.26 7.19
N GLY A 45 4.08 -18.84 7.82
CA GLY A 45 5.11 -19.73 8.35
C GLY A 45 6.00 -20.39 7.30
N TYR A 46 6.14 -19.80 6.11
CA TYR A 46 6.99 -20.35 5.07
C TYR A 46 8.49 -20.13 5.27
N ALA A 47 8.87 -19.24 6.18
CA ALA A 47 10.24 -18.96 6.56
C ALA A 47 10.42 -18.91 8.11
N PRO A 48 10.09 -19.99 8.85
CA PRO A 48 10.01 -19.95 10.31
C PRO A 48 11.37 -19.72 10.99
N HIS A 49 12.47 -19.99 10.27
CA HIS A 49 13.83 -19.84 10.77
C HIS A 49 14.51 -18.56 10.28
N GLU A 50 13.79 -17.67 9.61
CA GLU A 50 14.32 -16.38 9.16
C GLU A 50 14.83 -15.58 10.37
N ALA A 51 16.07 -15.09 10.26
CA ALA A 51 16.73 -14.28 11.28
C ALA A 51 17.51 -13.15 10.57
N LEU A 52 16.78 -12.18 10.06
CA LEU A 52 17.35 -11.00 9.40
C LEU A 52 17.52 -9.85 10.39
N ASP A 53 18.65 -9.17 10.30
CA ASP A 53 18.85 -7.88 10.94
C ASP A 53 18.19 -6.74 10.15
N ASN A 54 18.22 -5.54 10.68
CA ASN A 54 17.65 -4.37 10.03
C ASN A 54 18.24 -4.13 8.62
N ALA A 55 19.52 -4.37 8.43
CA ALA A 55 20.15 -4.22 7.12
C ALA A 55 19.62 -5.27 6.13
N GLY A 56 19.42 -6.51 6.57
CA GLY A 56 18.80 -7.56 5.77
C GLY A 56 17.36 -7.25 5.38
N LEU A 57 16.59 -6.68 6.29
CA LEU A 57 15.20 -6.24 6.03
C LEU A 57 15.16 -5.08 5.03
N ILE A 58 16.00 -4.07 5.20
CA ILE A 58 16.10 -2.92 4.28
C ILE A 58 16.52 -3.36 2.88
N HIS A 59 17.39 -4.36 2.76
CA HIS A 59 17.81 -4.92 1.48
C HIS A 59 16.88 -6.03 0.95
N GLU A 60 15.72 -6.21 1.57
CA GLU A 60 14.70 -7.18 1.14
C GLU A 60 15.25 -8.61 0.93
N LYS A 61 16.14 -9.06 1.83
CA LYS A 61 16.77 -10.40 1.75
C LYS A 61 15.83 -11.54 2.13
N TYR A 62 14.60 -11.25 2.44
CA TYR A 62 13.55 -12.24 2.69
C TYR A 62 12.93 -12.77 1.40
N GLN A 63 12.25 -13.90 1.48
CA GLN A 63 11.43 -14.43 0.39
C GLN A 63 10.03 -13.81 0.40
N GLY A 64 9.48 -13.63 -0.80
CA GLY A 64 8.16 -13.03 -0.99
C GLY A 64 8.19 -11.52 -1.12
N ILE A 65 7.05 -10.97 -1.48
CA ILE A 65 6.86 -9.54 -1.70
C ILE A 65 5.54 -9.07 -1.08
N ARG A 66 5.44 -7.77 -0.79
CA ARG A 66 4.22 -7.12 -0.33
C ARG A 66 3.81 -5.95 -1.24
N PRO A 67 3.43 -6.22 -2.50
CA PRO A 67 3.00 -5.16 -3.39
C PRO A 67 1.70 -4.53 -2.93
N ALA A 68 1.48 -3.28 -3.34
CA ALA A 68 0.30 -2.52 -2.96
C ALA A 68 -0.27 -1.73 -4.14
N PRO A 69 -1.58 -1.46 -4.17
CA PRO A 69 -2.19 -0.61 -5.18
C PRO A 69 -1.67 0.81 -5.11
N GLY A 70 -1.27 1.36 -6.26
CA GLY A 70 -0.65 2.69 -6.40
C GLY A 70 0.87 2.66 -6.46
N TYR A 71 1.49 1.47 -6.40
CA TYR A 71 2.93 1.27 -6.54
C TYR A 71 3.29 0.65 -7.90
N PRO A 72 4.57 0.66 -8.31
CA PRO A 72 4.99 0.25 -9.66
C PRO A 72 4.52 -1.15 -10.09
N ALA A 73 4.39 -2.10 -9.16
CA ALA A 73 3.90 -3.45 -9.46
C ALA A 73 2.37 -3.55 -9.61
N CYS A 74 1.62 -2.58 -9.07
CA CYS A 74 0.16 -2.52 -9.14
C CYS A 74 -0.28 -1.05 -9.16
N PRO A 75 -0.13 -0.33 -10.29
CA PRO A 75 -0.32 1.12 -10.33
C PRO A 75 -1.77 1.60 -10.17
N ASP A 76 -2.77 0.73 -10.33
CA ASP A 76 -4.18 1.11 -10.22
C ASP A 76 -4.64 1.20 -8.76
N HIS A 77 -4.86 2.41 -8.26
CA HIS A 77 -5.38 2.65 -6.93
C HIS A 77 -6.77 2.06 -6.67
N ARG A 78 -7.57 1.82 -7.73
CA ARG A 78 -8.95 1.31 -7.60
C ARG A 78 -9.00 -0.13 -7.11
N GLU A 79 -7.91 -0.87 -7.24
CA GLU A 79 -7.80 -2.21 -6.67
C GLU A 79 -7.92 -2.22 -5.14
N LYS A 80 -7.69 -1.08 -4.48
CA LYS A 80 -7.99 -0.93 -3.05
C LYS A 80 -9.46 -1.18 -2.72
N GLY A 81 -10.38 -0.85 -3.64
CA GLY A 81 -11.81 -1.12 -3.42
C GLY A 81 -12.08 -2.59 -3.18
N THR A 82 -11.53 -3.47 -4.01
CA THR A 82 -11.65 -4.91 -3.84
C THR A 82 -10.94 -5.40 -2.58
N LEU A 83 -9.72 -4.91 -2.35
CA LEU A 83 -8.94 -5.28 -1.16
C LEU A 83 -9.69 -4.93 0.14
N PHE A 84 -10.25 -3.72 0.23
CA PHE A 84 -10.97 -3.24 1.40
C PHE A 84 -12.28 -3.99 1.63
N ALA A 85 -13.00 -4.32 0.56
CA ALA A 85 -14.21 -5.12 0.65
C ALA A 85 -13.91 -6.55 1.16
N VAL A 86 -12.89 -7.22 0.62
CA VAL A 86 -12.49 -8.57 1.05
C VAL A 86 -11.95 -8.60 2.47
N ALA A 87 -11.16 -7.59 2.84
CA ALA A 87 -10.58 -7.48 4.18
C ALA A 87 -11.56 -6.95 5.23
N GLU A 88 -12.72 -6.43 4.84
CA GLU A 88 -13.65 -5.68 5.72
C GLU A 88 -12.90 -4.56 6.47
N ALA A 89 -12.03 -3.85 5.76
CA ALA A 89 -11.00 -2.98 6.36
C ALA A 89 -11.60 -1.85 7.21
N GLU A 90 -12.73 -1.30 6.81
CA GLU A 90 -13.43 -0.26 7.59
C GLU A 90 -13.86 -0.78 8.96
N VAL A 91 -14.50 -1.95 8.99
CA VAL A 91 -15.02 -2.54 10.23
C VAL A 91 -13.90 -3.08 11.12
N ARG A 92 -12.89 -3.73 10.51
CA ARG A 92 -11.85 -4.43 11.25
C ARG A 92 -10.67 -3.55 11.67
N ALA A 93 -10.34 -2.55 10.84
CA ALA A 93 -9.16 -1.69 11.06
C ALA A 93 -9.51 -0.21 11.21
N GLY A 94 -10.76 0.20 10.98
CA GLY A 94 -11.16 1.60 11.01
C GLY A 94 -10.53 2.44 9.89
N ILE A 95 -10.09 1.81 8.80
CA ILE A 95 -9.49 2.50 7.65
C ILE A 95 -10.53 2.58 6.55
N VAL A 96 -10.83 3.80 6.10
CA VAL A 96 -11.78 4.04 4.99
C VAL A 96 -11.06 4.55 3.75
N LEU A 97 -11.71 4.44 2.59
CA LEU A 97 -11.22 5.01 1.33
C LEU A 97 -11.99 6.27 0.97
N THR A 98 -11.27 7.28 0.50
CA THR A 98 -11.86 8.45 -0.16
C THR A 98 -12.34 8.08 -1.56
N GLU A 99 -13.06 8.98 -2.23
CA GLU A 99 -13.48 8.83 -3.64
C GLU A 99 -12.28 8.62 -4.59
N SER A 100 -11.11 9.15 -4.25
CA SER A 100 -9.85 8.97 -5.00
C SER A 100 -9.02 7.76 -4.57
N TYR A 101 -9.59 6.91 -3.72
CA TYR A 101 -8.91 5.73 -3.14
C TYR A 101 -7.70 6.07 -2.27
N ALA A 102 -7.64 7.27 -1.68
CA ALA A 102 -6.72 7.55 -0.59
C ALA A 102 -7.26 6.93 0.72
N MET A 103 -6.35 6.47 1.57
CA MET A 103 -6.72 5.89 2.87
C MET A 103 -6.88 6.97 3.94
N MET A 104 -7.88 6.80 4.80
CA MET A 104 -8.10 7.62 5.98
C MET A 104 -8.20 6.72 7.23
N PRO A 105 -7.34 6.93 8.26
CA PRO A 105 -6.29 7.96 8.36
C PRO A 105 -5.19 7.78 7.32
N GLY A 106 -4.49 8.88 6.95
CA GLY A 106 -3.42 8.88 5.94
C GLY A 106 -2.25 7.97 6.31
N ALA A 107 -1.86 7.95 7.59
CA ALA A 107 -0.83 7.05 8.11
C ALA A 107 -1.32 5.59 8.15
N SER A 108 -1.57 5.01 7.00
CA SER A 108 -2.07 3.65 6.80
C SER A 108 -1.35 2.97 5.65
N VAL A 109 -1.22 1.65 5.73
CA VAL A 109 -0.65 0.81 4.67
C VAL A 109 -1.64 -0.30 4.33
N SER A 110 -1.83 -0.59 3.05
CA SER A 110 -2.62 -1.72 2.56
C SER A 110 -1.94 -2.39 1.38
N GLY A 111 -2.07 -3.70 1.25
CA GLY A 111 -1.45 -4.45 0.18
C GLY A 111 -1.71 -5.95 0.30
N TRP A 112 -0.95 -6.71 -0.44
CA TRP A 112 -1.00 -8.17 -0.46
C TRP A 112 0.35 -8.76 -0.10
N TYR A 113 0.34 -10.05 0.27
CA TYR A 113 1.55 -10.86 0.41
C TYR A 113 1.54 -11.93 -0.67
N PHE A 114 2.62 -11.96 -1.46
CA PHE A 114 2.87 -13.03 -2.42
C PHE A 114 4.14 -13.77 -2.06
N TRP A 115 4.05 -15.10 -2.07
CA TRP A 115 5.20 -15.95 -1.86
C TRP A 115 5.33 -16.99 -2.96
N ARG A 116 6.46 -16.93 -3.63
CA ARG A 116 7.05 -17.96 -4.48
C ARG A 116 8.56 -17.75 -4.45
N PRO A 117 9.37 -18.81 -4.71
CA PRO A 117 10.83 -18.66 -4.75
C PRO A 117 11.30 -17.55 -5.70
N GLU A 118 10.59 -17.34 -6.81
CA GLU A 118 10.92 -16.35 -7.84
C GLU A 118 10.23 -14.98 -7.62
N SER A 119 9.49 -14.80 -6.52
CA SER A 119 8.81 -13.51 -6.26
C SER A 119 9.82 -12.41 -6.04
N THR A 120 9.80 -11.41 -6.90
CA THR A 120 10.61 -10.19 -6.82
C THR A 120 9.76 -8.97 -7.09
N TYR A 121 10.14 -7.81 -6.55
CA TYR A 121 9.51 -6.56 -6.90
C TYR A 121 9.81 -6.19 -8.37
N PHE A 122 8.81 -5.63 -9.05
CA PHE A 122 8.91 -5.22 -10.45
C PHE A 122 8.08 -3.96 -10.70
N GLY A 123 8.30 -3.33 -11.83
CA GLY A 123 7.47 -2.24 -12.31
C GLY A 123 6.75 -2.63 -13.60
N VAL A 124 5.45 -2.36 -13.66
CA VAL A 124 4.67 -2.55 -14.89
C VAL A 124 5.14 -1.59 -16.00
N GLY A 125 5.65 -0.42 -15.61
CA GLY A 125 6.08 0.61 -16.53
C GLY A 125 4.91 1.28 -17.27
N LYS A 126 5.18 1.85 -18.44
CA LYS A 126 4.18 2.55 -19.24
C LYS A 126 3.31 1.55 -19.99
N LEU A 127 2.00 1.63 -19.77
CA LEU A 127 1.03 0.83 -20.50
C LEU A 127 0.67 1.48 -21.85
N LEU A 128 0.58 0.66 -22.89
CA LEU A 128 0.14 1.09 -24.20
C LEU A 128 -1.41 1.02 -24.29
N PRO A 129 -2.03 1.73 -25.28
CA PRO A 129 -3.48 1.78 -25.39
C PRO A 129 -4.17 0.41 -25.56
N ASP A 130 -3.54 -0.53 -26.22
CA ASP A 130 -4.04 -1.90 -26.39
C ASP A 130 -4.07 -2.65 -25.06
N GLN A 131 -3.02 -2.51 -24.24
CA GLN A 131 -2.93 -3.09 -22.90
C GLN A 131 -3.95 -2.45 -21.95
N LEU A 132 -4.15 -1.14 -22.03
CA LEU A 132 -5.16 -0.43 -21.24
C LEU A 132 -6.59 -0.88 -21.58
N ASN A 133 -6.88 -1.04 -22.88
CA ASN A 133 -8.19 -1.52 -23.33
C ASN A 133 -8.47 -2.95 -22.84
N GLU A 134 -7.51 -3.84 -23.01
CA GLU A 134 -7.63 -5.22 -22.56
C GLU A 134 -7.80 -5.32 -21.02
N TYR A 135 -7.04 -4.52 -20.27
CA TYR A 135 -7.18 -4.44 -18.82
C TYR A 135 -8.56 -3.88 -18.41
N ALA A 136 -9.03 -2.81 -19.08
CA ALA A 136 -10.35 -2.21 -18.83
C ALA A 136 -11.48 -3.22 -19.10
N GLU A 137 -11.38 -4.00 -20.17
CA GLU A 137 -12.33 -5.05 -20.51
C GLU A 137 -12.37 -6.13 -19.43
N ARG A 138 -11.22 -6.65 -19.03
CA ARG A 138 -11.13 -7.66 -17.93
C ARG A 138 -11.67 -7.15 -16.60
N ALA A 139 -11.45 -5.87 -16.30
CA ALA A 139 -11.94 -5.24 -15.08
C ALA A 139 -13.42 -4.85 -15.15
N GLY A 140 -14.12 -5.05 -16.29
CA GLY A 140 -15.51 -4.64 -16.47
C GLY A 140 -15.72 -3.13 -16.45
N ARG A 141 -14.69 -2.33 -16.81
CA ARG A 141 -14.67 -0.88 -16.62
C ARG A 141 -14.54 -0.11 -17.95
N VAL A 142 -15.04 -0.65 -19.03
CA VAL A 142 -14.89 -0.12 -20.39
C VAL A 142 -15.44 1.31 -20.56
N ALA A 143 -16.40 1.74 -19.74
CA ALA A 143 -17.01 3.07 -19.80
C ALA A 143 -16.14 4.20 -19.22
N ASP A 144 -15.07 3.89 -18.49
CA ASP A 144 -14.25 4.87 -17.75
C ASP A 144 -12.97 5.30 -18.50
N GLY A 145 -12.87 5.02 -19.78
CA GLY A 145 -11.64 5.09 -20.60
C GLY A 145 -10.79 6.37 -20.49
N ALA A 146 -11.39 7.54 -20.18
CA ALA A 146 -10.64 8.78 -20.03
C ALA A 146 -9.97 8.97 -18.65
N ARG A 147 -10.47 8.33 -17.60
CA ARG A 147 -9.89 8.40 -16.24
C ARG A 147 -8.72 7.45 -16.03
N TRP A 148 -8.62 6.42 -16.85
CA TRP A 148 -7.54 5.43 -16.79
C TRP A 148 -6.19 5.97 -17.21
N THR A 149 -6.21 6.86 -18.22
CA THR A 149 -4.99 7.35 -18.85
C THR A 149 -4.17 8.26 -17.93
N SER A 150 -4.78 8.96 -16.99
CA SER A 150 -4.06 9.91 -16.14
C SER A 150 -3.32 9.26 -14.97
N THR A 151 -3.82 8.16 -14.44
CA THR A 151 -3.21 7.47 -13.29
C THR A 151 -2.19 6.39 -13.68
N LEU A 152 -2.39 5.75 -14.84
CA LEU A 152 -1.54 4.64 -15.31
C LEU A 152 -0.48 5.06 -16.35
N VAL A 153 -0.59 6.26 -16.91
CA VAL A 153 0.30 6.77 -17.95
C VAL A 153 1.21 7.90 -17.44
N ALA A 154 0.93 8.45 -16.27
CA ALA A 154 1.74 9.48 -15.63
C ALA A 154 2.83 8.85 -14.75
N GLY A 155 3.79 8.20 -15.38
CA GLY A 155 5.03 7.74 -14.77
C GLY A 155 6.20 8.20 -15.64
#